data_476dfd54cb341d5a7a3ad33b07718fde
#
_entry.id   476dfd54cb341d5a7a3ad33b07718fde
#
_cell.length_a   1.000
_cell.length_b   1.000
_cell.length_c   1.000
_cell.angle_alpha   90.00
_cell.angle_beta   90.00
_cell.angle_gamma   90.00
#
_symmetry.space_group_name_H-M   'P 1'
#
loop_
_entity.id
_entity.type
_entity.pdbx_description
1 polymer ?
#
loop_
_entity_poly.entity_id
_entity_poly.type
_entity_poly.pdbx_seq_one_letter_code
_entity_poly.pdbx_strand_id
1 'polypeptide(L)'
;MNKENILFSLVGVLLGFIVGFVFANTANRAGAPAQAVVAAAPGQQNAALPPGHPPIQNSATQPGVDLAAVREAAKLADDKADNFDAQTAAAGLAAQAERYDDAVKYFERANKLRPDDYDTLVALGNTYFDAEKFADAERWYAAALAKKPDEVNVRTDYGLTFMLREPAQLDRAIAEFKRSLEINPQHPQTLQNLTIAYTRKGDAAQARAAIAKLEAANPNSEALAQLRAKVDELSSSTKTPAETSSAKTVNNK
;
A
#
# COMPACT_ATOMS: atom_id res chain seq x y z
N MET A 1 27.19 -33.44 -7.64
CA MET A 1 26.30 -32.48 -8.32
C MET A 1 27.18 -31.37 -8.87
N ASN A 2 27.17 -31.16 -10.19
CA ASN A 2 28.02 -30.17 -10.84
C ASN A 2 27.53 -28.75 -10.56
N LYS A 3 28.48 -27.81 -10.39
CA LYS A 3 28.18 -26.39 -10.08
C LYS A 3 27.21 -25.73 -11.08
N GLU A 4 27.18 -26.22 -12.31
CA GLU A 4 26.28 -25.78 -13.39
C GLU A 4 24.80 -26.17 -13.10
N ASN A 5 24.57 -27.36 -12.52
CA ASN A 5 23.23 -27.82 -12.20
C ASN A 5 22.59 -27.04 -11.01
N ILE A 6 23.43 -26.52 -10.11
CA ILE A 6 22.98 -25.63 -9.02
C ILE A 6 22.60 -24.27 -9.59
N LEU A 7 23.37 -23.76 -10.55
CA LEU A 7 23.07 -22.47 -11.20
C LEU A 7 21.77 -22.52 -12.01
N PHE A 8 21.54 -23.62 -12.77
CA PHE A 8 20.28 -23.83 -13.51
C PHE A 8 19.07 -24.03 -12.59
N SER A 9 19.25 -24.66 -11.44
CA SER A 9 18.20 -24.82 -10.43
C SER A 9 17.82 -23.46 -9.78
N LEU A 10 18.82 -22.62 -9.48
CA LEU A 10 18.62 -21.27 -8.93
C LEU A 10 17.94 -20.32 -9.94
N VAL A 11 18.35 -20.38 -11.21
CA VAL A 11 17.73 -19.59 -12.29
C VAL A 11 16.29 -20.07 -12.56
N GLY A 12 16.02 -21.38 -12.47
CA GLY A 12 14.67 -21.96 -12.64
C GLY A 12 13.72 -21.54 -11.51
N VAL A 13 14.20 -21.47 -10.27
CA VAL A 13 13.42 -20.99 -9.12
C VAL A 13 13.17 -19.48 -9.25
N LEU A 14 14.13 -18.68 -9.69
CA LEU A 14 13.96 -17.23 -9.92
C LEU A 14 12.98 -16.93 -11.05
N LEU A 15 13.05 -17.66 -12.17
CA LEU A 15 12.08 -17.54 -13.27
C LEU A 15 10.68 -18.02 -12.84
N GLY A 16 10.57 -19.07 -12.03
CA GLY A 16 9.30 -19.51 -11.45
C GLY A 16 8.67 -18.48 -10.52
N PHE A 17 9.48 -17.71 -9.79
CA PHE A 17 9.03 -16.66 -8.88
C PHE A 17 8.51 -15.43 -9.63
N ILE A 18 9.21 -15.00 -10.70
CA ILE A 18 8.77 -13.87 -11.55
C ILE A 18 7.48 -14.24 -12.30
N VAL A 19 7.39 -15.46 -12.85
CA VAL A 19 6.17 -15.97 -13.49
C VAL A 19 5.05 -16.19 -12.46
N GLY A 20 5.36 -16.65 -11.25
CA GLY A 20 4.42 -16.82 -10.15
C GLY A 20 3.85 -15.49 -9.65
N PHE A 21 4.68 -14.45 -9.56
CA PHE A 21 4.25 -13.11 -9.17
C PHE A 21 3.32 -12.47 -10.22
N VAL A 22 3.64 -12.60 -11.51
CA VAL A 22 2.77 -12.13 -12.60
C VAL A 22 1.48 -12.96 -12.65
N PHE A 23 1.52 -14.28 -12.40
CA PHE A 23 0.35 -15.15 -12.40
C PHE A 23 -0.55 -14.94 -11.17
N ALA A 24 0.01 -14.68 -9.98
CA ALA A 24 -0.75 -14.35 -8.78
C ALA A 24 -1.51 -13.03 -8.95
N ASN A 25 -0.88 -12.05 -9.61
CA ASN A 25 -1.52 -10.77 -9.89
C ASN A 25 -2.61 -10.85 -10.99
N THR A 26 -2.55 -11.87 -11.88
CA THR A 26 -3.61 -12.11 -12.88
C THR A 26 -4.69 -13.07 -12.40
N ALA A 27 -4.38 -14.04 -11.52
CA ALA A 27 -5.34 -15.01 -10.98
C ALA A 27 -6.28 -14.41 -9.92
N ASN A 28 -5.90 -13.31 -9.27
CA ASN A 28 -6.77 -12.58 -8.34
C ASN A 28 -7.91 -11.80 -9.04
N ARG A 29 -8.05 -11.97 -10.37
CA ARG A 29 -9.19 -11.48 -11.17
C ARG A 29 -10.33 -12.51 -11.32
N ALA A 30 -10.17 -13.74 -10.81
CA ALA A 30 -11.21 -14.78 -10.85
C ALA A 30 -11.39 -15.34 -9.44
N GLY A 31 -12.56 -15.09 -8.87
CA GLY A 31 -12.91 -15.40 -7.48
C GLY A 31 -12.65 -16.84 -7.04
N ALA A 32 -12.28 -17.00 -5.79
CA ALA A 32 -12.27 -18.27 -5.05
C ALA A 32 -12.94 -18.10 -3.68
N PRO A 33 -13.53 -19.17 -3.13
CA PRO A 33 -14.55 -19.11 -2.08
C PRO A 33 -13.97 -18.97 -0.67
N ALA A 34 -14.82 -18.44 0.22
CA ALA A 34 -14.60 -18.20 1.64
C ALA A 34 -14.16 -19.44 2.44
N GLN A 35 -13.20 -19.28 3.35
CA GLN A 35 -12.96 -20.19 4.46
C GLN A 35 -12.85 -19.47 5.81
N ALA A 36 -13.32 -20.18 6.81
CA ALA A 36 -13.79 -19.83 8.13
C ALA A 36 -12.88 -18.97 9.01
N VAL A 37 -13.57 -18.12 9.81
CA VAL A 37 -13.11 -17.28 10.91
C VAL A 37 -12.68 -18.11 12.11
N VAL A 38 -11.50 -17.85 12.67
CA VAL A 38 -11.11 -18.19 14.04
C VAL A 38 -10.85 -16.91 14.82
N ALA A 39 -11.55 -16.78 15.95
CA ALA A 39 -11.51 -15.63 16.83
C ALA A 39 -10.15 -15.49 17.51
N ALA A 40 -9.57 -14.29 17.51
CA ALA A 40 -8.36 -13.92 18.25
C ALA A 40 -8.69 -12.93 19.37
N ALA A 41 -8.03 -13.15 20.50
CA ALA A 41 -8.16 -12.43 21.77
C ALA A 41 -7.62 -10.98 21.73
N PRO A 42 -8.03 -10.09 22.69
CA PRO A 42 -7.77 -8.65 22.59
C PRO A 42 -6.40 -8.28 23.17
N GLY A 43 -5.66 -7.46 22.45
CA GLY A 43 -4.52 -6.71 23.00
C GLY A 43 -3.40 -6.50 22.02
N GLN A 44 -3.54 -5.52 21.12
CA GLN A 44 -2.49 -4.57 20.74
C GLN A 44 -3.06 -3.62 19.67
N GLN A 45 -3.08 -2.33 20.00
CA GLN A 45 -3.48 -1.29 19.06
C GLN A 45 -2.34 -1.07 18.07
N ASN A 46 -2.32 -1.85 16.99
CA ASN A 46 -1.58 -1.47 15.79
C ASN A 46 -2.53 -0.59 14.95
N ALA A 47 -2.10 0.61 14.65
CA ALA A 47 -2.79 1.46 13.68
C ALA A 47 -2.89 0.66 12.37
N ALA A 48 -4.12 0.21 12.04
CA ALA A 48 -4.36 -0.56 10.84
C ALA A 48 -4.01 0.31 9.63
N LEU A 49 -3.03 -0.14 8.84
CA LEU A 49 -2.72 0.44 7.54
C LEU A 49 -3.98 0.39 6.66
N PRO A 50 -4.23 1.41 5.82
CA PRO A 50 -5.38 1.40 4.92
C PRO A 50 -5.35 0.15 4.03
N PRO A 51 -6.50 -0.52 3.82
CA PRO A 51 -6.56 -1.70 2.97
C PRO A 51 -6.20 -1.33 1.54
N GLY A 52 -5.30 -2.12 1.01
CA GLY A 52 -4.88 -2.05 -0.38
C GLY A 52 -3.42 -1.82 -0.61
N HIS A 53 -2.68 -1.49 0.38
CA HIS A 53 -1.26 -1.83 0.41
C HIS A 53 -1.19 -3.36 0.28
N PRO A 54 -0.27 -3.94 -0.55
CA PRO A 54 -0.04 -5.38 -0.49
C PRO A 54 0.11 -5.74 0.99
N PRO A 55 -0.67 -6.68 1.52
CA PRO A 55 -0.77 -6.88 2.95
C PRO A 55 0.62 -7.01 3.54
N ILE A 56 0.93 -6.22 4.58
CA ILE A 56 1.91 -6.66 5.57
C ILE A 56 1.24 -7.89 6.16
N GLN A 57 1.55 -9.05 5.59
CA GLN A 57 0.94 -10.30 6.01
C GLN A 57 1.43 -10.53 7.43
N ASN A 58 0.51 -10.41 8.38
CA ASN A 58 0.73 -10.86 9.74
C ASN A 58 1.43 -12.21 9.72
N SER A 59 2.60 -12.28 10.31
CA SER A 59 3.61 -13.33 10.28
C SER A 59 3.18 -14.71 10.81
N ALA A 60 1.90 -15.05 10.75
CA ALA A 60 1.40 -16.29 11.36
C ALA A 60 1.28 -17.49 10.40
N THR A 61 1.44 -17.33 9.07
CA THR A 61 1.24 -18.47 8.13
C THR A 61 1.99 -18.38 6.80
N GLN A 62 3.01 -17.52 6.66
CA GLN A 62 3.95 -17.68 5.53
C GLN A 62 5.10 -18.59 5.97
N PRO A 63 5.58 -19.51 5.10
CA PRO A 63 6.87 -20.15 5.34
C PRO A 63 7.89 -19.03 5.48
N GLY A 64 8.49 -18.95 6.67
CA GLY A 64 9.38 -17.85 7.04
C GLY A 64 10.43 -17.64 5.95
N VAL A 65 10.72 -16.38 5.60
CA VAL A 65 11.77 -16.07 4.64
C VAL A 65 13.04 -16.77 5.10
N ASP A 66 13.63 -17.56 4.22
CA ASP A 66 14.88 -18.24 4.53
C ASP A 66 16.02 -17.21 4.68
N LEU A 67 16.38 -16.93 5.93
CA LEU A 67 17.45 -15.99 6.25
C LEU A 67 18.82 -16.43 5.70
N ALA A 68 19.00 -17.71 5.38
CA ALA A 68 20.20 -18.18 4.68
C ALA A 68 20.19 -17.73 3.24
N ALA A 69 19.04 -17.83 2.55
CA ALA A 69 18.86 -17.31 1.19
C ALA A 69 19.08 -15.78 1.12
N VAL A 70 18.55 -15.04 2.10
CA VAL A 70 18.78 -13.57 2.20
C VAL A 70 20.27 -13.26 2.28
N ARG A 71 21.03 -13.98 3.14
CA ARG A 71 22.49 -13.76 3.30
C ARG A 71 23.27 -14.15 2.05
N GLU A 72 22.89 -15.24 1.41
CA GLU A 72 23.54 -15.70 0.17
C GLU A 72 23.31 -14.72 -0.97
N ALA A 73 22.08 -14.25 -1.14
CA ALA A 73 21.76 -13.23 -2.15
C ALA A 73 22.51 -11.91 -1.86
N ALA A 74 22.56 -11.48 -0.62
CA ALA A 74 23.32 -10.29 -0.22
C ALA A 74 24.81 -10.44 -0.54
N LYS A 75 25.41 -11.61 -0.21
CA LYS A 75 26.81 -11.90 -0.56
C LYS A 75 27.03 -11.87 -2.06
N LEU A 76 26.15 -12.51 -2.85
CA LEU A 76 26.25 -12.49 -4.31
C LEU A 76 26.16 -11.07 -4.87
N ALA A 77 25.27 -10.24 -4.34
CA ALA A 77 25.13 -8.85 -4.75
C ALA A 77 26.34 -7.98 -4.37
N ASP A 78 26.96 -8.25 -3.22
CA ASP A 78 28.20 -7.57 -2.81
C ASP A 78 29.40 -8.03 -3.66
N ASP A 79 29.51 -9.32 -3.97
CA ASP A 79 30.58 -9.90 -4.84
C ASP A 79 30.42 -9.47 -6.33
N LYS A 80 29.19 -9.15 -6.76
CA LYS A 80 28.85 -8.73 -8.14
C LYS A 80 28.15 -7.38 -8.14
N ALA A 81 28.86 -6.34 -7.70
CA ALA A 81 28.30 -5.01 -7.49
C ALA A 81 27.72 -4.34 -8.76
N ASP A 82 28.17 -4.76 -9.95
CA ASP A 82 27.74 -4.30 -11.26
C ASP A 82 26.66 -5.18 -11.90
N ASN A 83 26.19 -6.21 -11.21
CA ASN A 83 25.14 -7.10 -11.71
C ASN A 83 23.76 -6.64 -11.20
N PHE A 84 22.97 -6.05 -12.10
CA PHE A 84 21.62 -5.55 -11.80
C PHE A 84 20.72 -6.62 -11.19
N ASP A 85 20.71 -7.84 -11.77
CA ASP A 85 19.80 -8.91 -11.32
C ASP A 85 20.19 -9.43 -9.92
N ALA A 86 21.49 -9.48 -9.61
CA ALA A 86 21.95 -9.81 -8.26
C ALA A 86 21.54 -8.74 -7.23
N GLN A 87 21.62 -7.45 -7.60
CA GLN A 87 21.20 -6.35 -6.72
C GLN A 87 19.68 -6.41 -6.46
N THR A 88 18.87 -6.55 -7.52
CA THR A 88 17.40 -6.60 -7.37
C THR A 88 16.92 -7.85 -6.61
N ALA A 89 17.57 -9.01 -6.83
CA ALA A 89 17.26 -10.25 -6.11
C ALA A 89 17.57 -10.12 -4.60
N ALA A 90 18.76 -9.58 -4.24
CA ALA A 90 19.11 -9.35 -2.84
C ALA A 90 18.17 -8.36 -2.17
N ALA A 91 17.81 -7.27 -2.89
CA ALA A 91 16.88 -6.27 -2.39
C ALA A 91 15.49 -6.86 -2.13
N GLY A 92 14.96 -7.64 -3.08
CA GLY A 92 13.64 -8.27 -2.94
C GLY A 92 13.56 -9.25 -1.76
N LEU A 93 14.58 -10.09 -1.58
CA LEU A 93 14.64 -11.01 -0.44
C LEU A 93 14.82 -10.26 0.89
N ALA A 94 15.58 -9.17 0.92
CA ALA A 94 15.73 -8.34 2.10
C ALA A 94 14.41 -7.64 2.46
N ALA A 95 13.67 -7.12 1.47
CA ALA A 95 12.35 -6.51 1.68
C ALA A 95 11.34 -7.52 2.23
N GLN A 96 11.29 -8.74 1.67
CA GLN A 96 10.44 -9.82 2.18
C GLN A 96 10.78 -10.22 3.62
N ALA A 97 12.05 -10.07 4.02
CA ALA A 97 12.51 -10.32 5.38
C ALA A 97 12.35 -9.08 6.29
N GLU A 98 11.65 -8.04 5.85
CA GLU A 98 11.46 -6.76 6.55
C GLU A 98 12.78 -6.04 6.90
N ARG A 99 13.87 -6.41 6.19
CA ARG A 99 15.18 -5.78 6.32
C ARG A 99 15.28 -4.59 5.37
N TYR A 100 14.47 -3.58 5.64
CA TYR A 100 14.26 -2.46 4.71
C TYR A 100 15.53 -1.67 4.40
N ASP A 101 16.41 -1.47 5.37
CA ASP A 101 17.68 -0.75 5.12
C ASP A 101 18.60 -1.53 4.16
N ASP A 102 18.65 -2.86 4.27
CA ASP A 102 19.37 -3.70 3.32
C ASP A 102 18.70 -3.70 1.93
N ALA A 103 17.37 -3.78 1.90
CA ALA A 103 16.59 -3.72 0.66
C ALA A 103 16.85 -2.41 -0.08
N VAL A 104 16.78 -1.27 0.61
CA VAL A 104 17.11 0.04 0.06
C VAL A 104 18.53 0.08 -0.50
N LYS A 105 19.51 -0.40 0.27
CA LYS A 105 20.93 -0.44 -0.16
C LYS A 105 21.07 -1.11 -1.52
N TYR A 106 20.46 -2.27 -1.70
CA TYR A 106 20.58 -3.05 -2.92
C TYR A 106 19.72 -2.50 -4.07
N PHE A 107 18.49 -2.04 -3.80
CA PHE A 107 17.69 -1.36 -4.83
C PHE A 107 18.33 -0.04 -5.30
N GLU A 108 18.95 0.75 -4.43
CA GLU A 108 19.67 1.94 -4.85
C GLU A 108 20.91 1.61 -5.71
N ARG A 109 21.60 0.49 -5.44
CA ARG A 109 22.67 0.01 -6.32
C ARG A 109 22.11 -0.41 -7.67
N ALA A 110 20.99 -1.16 -7.70
CA ALA A 110 20.31 -1.51 -8.93
C ALA A 110 19.89 -0.26 -9.72
N ASN A 111 19.32 0.74 -9.04
CA ASN A 111 18.94 2.00 -9.68
C ASN A 111 20.15 2.77 -10.26
N LYS A 112 21.33 2.71 -9.63
CA LYS A 112 22.55 3.30 -10.22
C LYS A 112 22.96 2.61 -11.51
N LEU A 113 22.71 1.30 -11.62
CA LEU A 113 23.02 0.53 -12.83
C LEU A 113 22.01 0.78 -13.94
N ARG A 114 20.72 0.93 -13.58
CA ARG A 114 19.60 1.21 -14.49
C ARG A 114 18.68 2.27 -13.92
N PRO A 115 18.99 3.57 -14.05
CA PRO A 115 18.24 4.65 -13.40
C PRO A 115 16.79 4.80 -13.88
N ASP A 116 16.50 4.29 -15.09
CA ASP A 116 15.19 4.39 -15.73
C ASP A 116 14.35 3.10 -15.63
N ASP A 117 14.84 2.12 -14.86
CA ASP A 117 14.09 0.88 -14.64
C ASP A 117 12.88 1.12 -13.75
N TYR A 118 11.71 1.07 -14.37
CA TYR A 118 10.43 1.36 -13.71
C TYR A 118 10.18 0.48 -12.49
N ASP A 119 10.47 -0.82 -12.60
CA ASP A 119 10.18 -1.78 -11.54
C ASP A 119 11.07 -1.53 -10.31
N THR A 120 12.33 -1.14 -10.54
CA THR A 120 13.25 -0.72 -9.47
C THR A 120 12.78 0.57 -8.78
N LEU A 121 12.27 1.55 -9.55
CA LEU A 121 11.72 2.78 -8.97
C LEU A 121 10.49 2.51 -8.09
N VAL A 122 9.58 1.64 -8.56
CA VAL A 122 8.41 1.21 -7.76
C VAL A 122 8.85 0.44 -6.52
N ALA A 123 9.80 -0.48 -6.66
CA ALA A 123 10.31 -1.28 -5.54
C ALA A 123 10.96 -0.41 -4.46
N LEU A 124 11.71 0.64 -4.85
CA LEU A 124 12.24 1.63 -3.91
C LEU A 124 11.11 2.39 -3.21
N GLY A 125 10.11 2.84 -3.95
CA GLY A 125 8.92 3.48 -3.39
C GLY A 125 8.25 2.61 -2.33
N ASN A 126 7.97 1.35 -2.67
CA ASN A 126 7.36 0.38 -1.76
C ASN A 126 8.23 0.13 -0.53
N THR A 127 9.54 -0.10 -0.72
CA THR A 127 10.46 -0.39 0.39
C THR A 127 10.56 0.78 1.38
N TYR A 128 10.63 2.02 0.87
CA TYR A 128 10.61 3.20 1.73
C TYR A 128 9.26 3.41 2.41
N PHE A 129 8.16 3.08 1.71
CA PHE A 129 6.82 3.14 2.27
C PHE A 129 6.65 2.13 3.43
N ASP A 130 7.07 0.88 3.24
CA ASP A 130 7.03 -0.17 4.25
C ASP A 130 7.92 0.14 5.46
N ALA A 131 9.02 0.86 5.22
CA ALA A 131 9.88 1.41 6.26
C ALA A 131 9.32 2.67 6.94
N GLU A 132 8.08 3.09 6.61
CA GLU A 132 7.41 4.32 7.08
C GLU A 132 8.18 5.61 6.73
N LYS A 133 9.15 5.54 5.82
CA LYS A 133 9.92 6.69 5.32
C LYS A 133 9.17 7.36 4.16
N PHE A 134 7.97 7.88 4.45
CA PHE A 134 7.02 8.37 3.44
C PHE A 134 7.56 9.49 2.55
N ALA A 135 8.45 10.35 3.06
CA ALA A 135 9.06 11.42 2.27
C ALA A 135 10.03 10.86 1.20
N ASP A 136 10.73 9.78 1.48
CA ASP A 136 11.59 9.10 0.51
C ASP A 136 10.76 8.29 -0.48
N ALA A 137 9.70 7.60 0.00
CA ALA A 137 8.74 6.91 -0.86
C ALA A 137 8.10 7.86 -1.89
N GLU A 138 7.71 9.10 -1.47
CA GLU A 138 7.19 10.15 -2.35
C GLU A 138 8.11 10.37 -3.56
N ARG A 139 9.40 10.50 -3.33
CA ARG A 139 10.39 10.75 -4.40
C ARG A 139 10.42 9.62 -5.43
N TRP A 140 10.41 8.38 -4.97
CA TRP A 140 10.53 7.22 -5.85
C TRP A 140 9.25 6.91 -6.61
N TYR A 141 8.08 7.06 -5.97
CA TYR A 141 6.80 6.95 -6.68
C TYR A 141 6.63 8.06 -7.71
N ALA A 142 7.05 9.30 -7.41
CA ALA A 142 7.04 10.38 -8.39
C ALA A 142 7.94 10.06 -9.59
N ALA A 143 9.13 9.48 -9.37
CA ALA A 143 10.01 9.05 -10.44
C ALA A 143 9.40 7.92 -11.29
N ALA A 144 8.76 6.94 -10.66
CA ALA A 144 8.04 5.86 -11.34
C ALA A 144 6.88 6.41 -12.20
N LEU A 145 6.06 7.30 -11.64
CA LEU A 145 4.95 7.94 -12.35
C LEU A 145 5.40 8.87 -13.48
N ALA A 146 6.60 9.41 -13.43
CA ALA A 146 7.19 10.15 -14.55
C ALA A 146 7.49 9.21 -15.75
N LYS A 147 7.75 7.93 -15.51
CA LYS A 147 7.95 6.90 -16.57
C LYS A 147 6.62 6.34 -17.07
N LYS A 148 5.71 6.03 -16.15
CA LYS A 148 4.39 5.48 -16.47
C LYS A 148 3.31 6.25 -15.72
N PRO A 149 2.78 7.34 -16.31
CA PRO A 149 1.82 8.22 -15.63
C PRO A 149 0.46 7.58 -15.35
N ASP A 150 0.08 6.53 -16.09
CA ASP A 150 -1.24 5.91 -16.01
C ASP A 150 -1.31 4.70 -15.08
N GLU A 151 -0.30 4.50 -14.24
CA GLU A 151 -0.24 3.40 -13.28
C GLU A 151 -1.07 3.72 -12.03
N VAL A 152 -2.31 3.24 -12.03
CA VAL A 152 -3.32 3.51 -11.00
C VAL A 152 -2.85 3.12 -9.61
N ASN A 153 -2.24 1.92 -9.46
CA ASN A 153 -1.78 1.42 -8.17
C ASN A 153 -0.66 2.32 -7.60
N VAL A 154 0.37 2.58 -8.40
CA VAL A 154 1.49 3.42 -7.99
C VAL A 154 1.04 4.83 -7.63
N ARG A 155 0.07 5.39 -8.37
CA ARG A 155 -0.51 6.71 -8.05
C ARG A 155 -1.32 6.67 -6.75
N THR A 156 -1.99 5.57 -6.47
CA THR A 156 -2.71 5.38 -5.21
C THR A 156 -1.73 5.31 -4.03
N ASP A 157 -0.64 4.55 -4.16
CA ASP A 157 0.40 4.45 -3.13
C ASP A 157 1.14 5.78 -2.95
N TYR A 158 1.38 6.52 -4.04
CA TYR A 158 1.88 7.89 -3.99
C TYR A 158 0.96 8.81 -3.17
N GLY A 159 -0.36 8.71 -3.39
CA GLY A 159 -1.36 9.42 -2.57
C GLY A 159 -1.31 9.03 -1.09
N LEU A 160 -1.07 7.75 -0.79
CA LEU A 160 -0.93 7.26 0.58
C LEU A 160 0.28 7.87 1.30
N THR A 161 1.40 8.13 0.61
CA THR A 161 2.56 8.77 1.25
C THR A 161 2.20 10.12 1.87
N PHE A 162 1.32 10.90 1.20
CA PHE A 162 0.84 12.19 1.73
C PHE A 162 -0.15 12.03 2.87
N MET A 163 -0.96 10.98 2.83
CA MET A 163 -1.97 10.74 3.86
C MET A 163 -1.35 10.23 5.17
N LEU A 164 -0.27 9.44 5.09
CA LEU A 164 0.33 8.76 6.23
C LEU A 164 1.50 9.51 6.87
N ARG A 165 2.14 10.42 6.15
CA ARG A 165 3.25 11.21 6.71
C ARG A 165 2.80 12.16 7.83
N GLU A 166 3.75 12.58 8.66
CA GLU A 166 3.53 13.60 9.69
C GLU A 166 4.26 14.93 9.35
N PRO A 167 3.55 16.06 9.29
CA PRO A 167 2.08 16.19 9.33
C PRO A 167 1.43 15.66 8.04
N ALA A 168 0.20 15.13 8.18
CA ALA A 168 -0.54 14.60 7.04
C ALA A 168 -0.90 15.70 6.03
N GLN A 169 -0.71 15.41 4.74
CA GLN A 169 -1.02 16.34 3.63
C GLN A 169 -2.26 15.86 2.87
N LEU A 170 -3.42 15.90 3.55
CA LEU A 170 -4.67 15.32 3.06
C LEU A 170 -5.12 15.89 1.72
N ASP A 171 -4.89 17.18 1.44
CA ASP A 171 -5.27 17.77 0.16
C ASP A 171 -4.45 17.20 -1.01
N ARG A 172 -3.16 16.96 -0.80
CA ARG A 172 -2.30 16.31 -1.81
C ARG A 172 -2.71 14.87 -2.02
N ALA A 173 -2.96 14.12 -0.95
CA ALA A 173 -3.46 12.75 -1.02
C ALA A 173 -4.76 12.66 -1.84
N ILE A 174 -5.75 13.52 -1.52
CA ILE A 174 -7.02 13.60 -2.23
C ILE A 174 -6.82 13.93 -3.72
N ALA A 175 -5.89 14.83 -4.05
CA ALA A 175 -5.60 15.18 -5.43
C ALA A 175 -5.06 13.96 -6.21
N GLU A 176 -4.11 13.21 -5.65
CA GLU A 176 -3.58 12.02 -6.31
C GLU A 176 -4.61 10.88 -6.40
N PHE A 177 -5.44 10.67 -5.37
CA PHE A 177 -6.54 9.70 -5.45
C PHE A 177 -7.55 10.07 -6.54
N LYS A 178 -7.88 11.35 -6.71
CA LYS A 178 -8.76 11.80 -7.80
C LYS A 178 -8.14 11.52 -9.16
N ARG A 179 -6.85 11.84 -9.36
CA ARG A 179 -6.13 11.52 -10.61
C ARG A 179 -6.09 10.03 -10.90
N SER A 180 -5.91 9.20 -9.85
CA SER A 180 -6.00 7.74 -9.99
C SER A 180 -7.38 7.30 -10.48
N LEU A 181 -8.46 7.93 -9.98
CA LEU A 181 -9.84 7.65 -10.39
C LEU A 181 -10.22 8.26 -11.75
N GLU A 182 -9.49 9.23 -12.27
CA GLU A 182 -9.63 9.69 -13.67
C GLU A 182 -9.18 8.60 -14.64
N ILE A 183 -8.16 7.81 -14.25
CA ILE A 183 -7.64 6.69 -15.05
C ILE A 183 -8.55 5.46 -14.89
N ASN A 184 -8.88 5.09 -13.64
CA ASN A 184 -9.78 3.99 -13.33
C ASN A 184 -10.86 4.42 -12.31
N PRO A 185 -12.04 4.86 -12.78
CA PRO A 185 -13.12 5.38 -11.92
C PRO A 185 -13.68 4.37 -10.89
N GLN A 186 -13.47 3.08 -11.14
CA GLN A 186 -13.98 1.99 -10.30
C GLN A 186 -12.89 1.30 -9.48
N HIS A 187 -11.70 1.92 -9.33
CA HIS A 187 -10.62 1.32 -8.55
C HIS A 187 -10.97 1.28 -7.05
N PRO A 188 -11.30 0.09 -6.48
CA PRO A 188 -11.92 0.03 -5.15
C PRO A 188 -11.02 0.57 -4.06
N GLN A 189 -9.71 0.28 -4.16
CA GLN A 189 -8.72 0.70 -3.19
C GLN A 189 -8.55 2.23 -3.14
N THR A 190 -8.48 2.87 -4.32
CA THR A 190 -8.41 4.32 -4.38
C THR A 190 -9.68 4.97 -3.81
N LEU A 191 -10.87 4.41 -4.09
CA LEU A 191 -12.14 4.88 -3.54
C LEU A 191 -12.18 4.75 -2.02
N GLN A 192 -11.66 3.66 -1.48
CA GLN A 192 -11.54 3.45 -0.04
C GLN A 192 -10.60 4.47 0.60
N ASN A 193 -9.40 4.65 0.03
CA ASN A 193 -8.42 5.61 0.54
C ASN A 193 -8.93 7.06 0.43
N LEU A 194 -9.62 7.40 -0.64
CA LEU A 194 -10.27 8.70 -0.82
C LEU A 194 -11.35 8.93 0.26
N THR A 195 -12.13 7.90 0.60
CA THR A 195 -13.12 7.97 1.70
C THR A 195 -12.43 8.27 3.02
N ILE A 196 -11.34 7.56 3.34
CA ILE A 196 -10.56 7.78 4.56
C ILE A 196 -9.98 9.20 4.60
N ALA A 197 -9.42 9.67 3.47
CA ALA A 197 -8.86 11.01 3.38
C ALA A 197 -9.89 12.11 3.62
N TYR A 198 -11.09 11.99 3.03
CA TYR A 198 -12.19 12.93 3.29
C TYR A 198 -12.71 12.87 4.73
N THR A 199 -12.80 11.66 5.30
CA THR A 199 -13.19 11.48 6.71
C THR A 199 -12.19 12.15 7.65
N ARG A 200 -10.90 11.96 7.43
CA ARG A 200 -9.82 12.61 8.20
C ARG A 200 -9.83 14.14 8.03
N LYS A 201 -10.25 14.63 6.85
CA LYS A 201 -10.39 16.05 6.57
C LYS A 201 -11.65 16.68 7.19
N GLY A 202 -12.57 15.87 7.67
CA GLY A 202 -13.86 16.35 8.20
C GLY A 202 -14.94 16.57 7.14
N ASP A 203 -14.72 16.16 5.89
CA ASP A 203 -15.66 16.34 4.78
C ASP A 203 -16.59 15.12 4.64
N ALA A 204 -17.61 15.07 5.50
CA ALA A 204 -18.57 13.97 5.51
C ALA A 204 -19.37 13.84 4.20
N ALA A 205 -19.60 14.93 3.48
CA ALA A 205 -20.37 14.91 2.24
C ALA A 205 -19.57 14.19 1.13
N GLN A 206 -18.31 14.57 0.94
CA GLN A 206 -17.43 13.93 -0.03
C GLN A 206 -17.10 12.49 0.36
N ALA A 207 -16.93 12.20 1.66
CA ALA A 207 -16.72 10.84 2.14
C ALA A 207 -17.90 9.92 1.78
N ARG A 208 -19.16 10.37 1.98
CA ARG A 208 -20.35 9.61 1.56
C ARG A 208 -20.41 9.38 0.05
N ALA A 209 -20.08 10.40 -0.73
CA ALA A 209 -20.03 10.26 -2.20
C ALA A 209 -18.98 9.23 -2.65
N ALA A 210 -17.82 9.18 -1.98
CA ALA A 210 -16.80 8.18 -2.25
C ALA A 210 -17.24 6.76 -1.83
N ILE A 211 -17.94 6.62 -0.68
CA ILE A 211 -18.54 5.35 -0.24
C ILE A 211 -19.54 4.81 -1.28
N ALA A 212 -20.42 5.67 -1.79
CA ALA A 212 -21.40 5.25 -2.79
C ALA A 212 -20.72 4.70 -4.07
N LYS A 213 -19.63 5.33 -4.50
CA LYS A 213 -18.83 4.83 -5.63
C LYS A 213 -18.13 3.52 -5.29
N LEU A 214 -17.58 3.38 -4.08
CA LEU A 214 -16.95 2.14 -3.63
C LEU A 214 -17.94 0.98 -3.59
N GLU A 215 -19.14 1.23 -3.09
CA GLU A 215 -20.21 0.22 -3.06
C GLU A 215 -20.61 -0.21 -4.47
N ALA A 216 -20.73 0.72 -5.41
CA ALA A 216 -21.01 0.40 -6.80
C ALA A 216 -19.87 -0.39 -7.48
N ALA A 217 -18.61 -0.10 -7.13
CA ALA A 217 -17.43 -0.77 -7.68
C ALA A 217 -17.16 -2.13 -7.02
N ASN A 218 -17.40 -2.25 -5.71
CA ASN A 218 -17.19 -3.45 -4.91
C ASN A 218 -18.22 -3.55 -3.78
N PRO A 219 -19.43 -4.06 -4.08
CA PRO A 219 -20.53 -4.15 -3.11
C PRO A 219 -20.23 -5.07 -1.91
N ASN A 220 -19.30 -6.00 -2.06
CA ASN A 220 -18.89 -6.95 -1.02
C ASN A 220 -17.62 -6.49 -0.26
N SER A 221 -17.22 -5.22 -0.39
CA SER A 221 -16.06 -4.72 0.35
C SER A 221 -16.32 -4.76 1.86
N GLU A 222 -15.47 -5.49 2.58
CA GLU A 222 -15.51 -5.60 4.05
C GLU A 222 -15.34 -4.23 4.74
N ALA A 223 -14.69 -3.28 4.08
CA ALA A 223 -14.46 -1.94 4.59
C ALA A 223 -15.73 -1.07 4.64
N LEU A 224 -16.77 -1.37 3.84
CA LEU A 224 -17.94 -0.50 3.68
C LEU A 224 -18.65 -0.20 5.01
N ALA A 225 -18.87 -1.23 5.83
CA ALA A 225 -19.55 -1.06 7.12
C ALA A 225 -18.78 -0.12 8.06
N GLN A 226 -17.48 -0.32 8.16
CA GLN A 226 -16.59 0.49 9.01
C GLN A 226 -16.48 1.93 8.51
N LEU A 227 -16.35 2.12 7.19
CA LEU A 227 -16.28 3.45 6.59
C LEU A 227 -17.55 4.24 6.82
N ARG A 228 -18.74 3.61 6.64
CA ARG A 228 -20.03 4.24 6.90
C ARG A 228 -20.13 4.69 8.36
N ALA A 229 -19.82 3.79 9.31
CA ALA A 229 -19.87 4.11 10.72
C ALA A 229 -19.00 5.34 11.08
N LYS A 230 -17.76 5.41 10.56
CA LYS A 230 -16.87 6.56 10.80
C LYS A 230 -17.39 7.87 10.19
N VAL A 231 -18.01 7.82 9.01
CA VAL A 231 -18.59 9.01 8.37
C VAL A 231 -19.87 9.47 9.09
N ASP A 232 -20.65 8.55 9.62
CA ASP A 232 -21.86 8.91 10.40
C ASP A 232 -21.49 9.51 11.77
N GLU A 233 -20.45 8.98 12.42
CA GLU A 233 -19.88 9.57 13.64
C GLU A 233 -19.40 11.02 13.39
N LEU A 234 -18.66 11.25 12.30
CA LEU A 234 -18.21 12.59 11.90
C LEU A 234 -19.40 13.54 11.72
N SER A 235 -20.49 13.06 11.09
CA SER A 235 -21.68 13.87 10.82
C SER A 235 -22.48 14.20 12.07
N SER A 236 -22.48 13.32 13.07
CA SER A 236 -23.15 13.55 14.34
C SER A 236 -22.38 14.55 15.21
N SER A 237 -21.04 14.47 15.20
CA SER A 237 -20.20 15.39 15.97
C SER A 237 -20.23 16.84 15.45
N THR A 238 -20.55 17.05 14.17
CA THR A 238 -20.68 18.38 13.57
C THR A 238 -22.07 19.00 13.79
N LYS A 239 -23.06 18.24 14.31
CA LYS A 239 -24.45 18.70 14.52
C LYS A 239 -24.77 19.26 15.90
N THR A 240 -23.85 19.35 16.84
CA THR A 240 -24.07 19.88 18.19
C THR A 240 -23.05 20.97 18.50
N PRO A 241 -23.41 22.22 19.02
CA PRO A 241 -24.70 22.74 19.46
C PRO A 241 -25.03 24.15 18.96
N ALA A 242 -26.15 24.37 18.35
CA ALA A 242 -26.69 25.73 18.13
C ALA A 242 -28.20 25.94 18.43
N GLU A 243 -28.91 24.97 19.02
CA GLU A 243 -30.35 25.08 19.19
C GLU A 243 -30.87 25.07 20.66
N THR A 244 -30.02 25.24 21.67
CA THR A 244 -30.51 25.31 23.06
C THR A 244 -30.41 26.67 23.72
N SER A 245 -30.21 27.76 22.97
CA SER A 245 -30.11 29.12 23.54
C SER A 245 -31.22 30.07 23.14
N SER A 246 -32.38 29.64 22.61
CA SER A 246 -33.42 30.56 22.16
C SER A 246 -34.85 30.30 22.70
N ALA A 247 -34.97 29.62 23.85
CA ALA A 247 -36.27 29.39 24.45
C ALA A 247 -36.31 29.66 25.96
N LYS A 248 -35.83 30.85 26.41
CA LYS A 248 -36.09 31.32 27.76
C LYS A 248 -35.96 32.84 27.85
N THR A 249 -36.93 33.55 27.38
CA THR A 249 -37.37 34.86 27.93
C THR A 249 -38.60 35.32 27.16
N VAL A 250 -39.78 35.07 27.66
CA VAL A 250 -40.92 35.99 27.69
C VAL A 250 -42.03 35.27 28.50
N ASN A 251 -42.07 35.50 29.79
CA ASN A 251 -43.35 35.65 30.54
C ASN A 251 -43.05 36.26 31.87
N ASN A 252 -43.22 37.59 31.96
CA ASN A 252 -43.64 38.27 33.12
C ASN A 252 -44.15 39.67 32.73
N LYS A 253 -45.43 39.77 32.50
CA LYS A 253 -46.31 40.82 33.06
C LYS A 253 -47.75 40.47 32.77
#